data_8bc6e2f2ca6a7ae903307630fc5f3391
#
_entry.id   8bc6e2f2ca6a7ae903307630fc5f3391
#
_cell.length_a   1.000
_cell.length_b   1.000
_cell.length_c   1.000
_cell.angle_alpha   90.00
_cell.angle_beta   90.00
_cell.angle_gamma   90.00
#
_symmetry.space_group_name_H-M   'P 1'
#
loop_
_entity.id
_entity.type
_entity.pdbx_description
1 polymer ?
#
loop_
_entity_poly.entity_id
_entity_poly.type
_entity_poly.pdbx_seq_one_letter_code
_entity_poly.pdbx_strand_id
1 'polypeptide(L)'
;MTGTKTVSSHKLLKRGAMVLLGFAVLGSVAVAAPANKPQTVSQVELNRYLGTWYEIARFPMYFQRKCASDVTATYGLQANGNVSVLNQCRKADGETMASQGEAKAVDRTNSKLKVSFLPDGLRWIPFTKGDYWIIKLDDNYQTALVGAPNRKYLWILSRTPTLDEQTYQQYVEAARQQGFDTSKLMRTSHTR
;
A
#
# COMPACT_ATOMS: atom_id res chain seq x y z
N MET A 1 -83.96 39.16 -45.92
CA MET A 1 -82.89 40.01 -45.33
C MET A 1 -82.01 39.11 -44.57
N THR A 2 -80.91 38.92 -45.10
CA THR A 2 -79.93 37.84 -44.83
C THR A 2 -78.92 38.28 -43.77
N GLY A 3 -78.81 37.51 -42.73
CA GLY A 3 -77.78 37.68 -41.67
C GLY A 3 -76.88 36.47 -41.62
N THR A 4 -75.68 36.60 -42.10
CA THR A 4 -74.65 35.61 -42.15
C THR A 4 -73.96 35.49 -40.78
N LYS A 5 -73.94 34.31 -40.16
CA LYS A 5 -73.21 34.01 -38.95
C LYS A 5 -71.86 33.36 -39.29
N THR A 6 -70.79 34.03 -38.92
CA THR A 6 -69.42 33.54 -39.05
C THR A 6 -69.10 32.61 -37.87
N VAL A 7 -68.65 31.39 -38.15
CA VAL A 7 -68.20 30.40 -37.16
C VAL A 7 -66.68 30.51 -36.98
N SER A 8 -66.26 30.87 -35.81
CA SER A 8 -64.86 30.95 -35.43
C SER A 8 -64.37 29.60 -34.96
N SER A 9 -63.33 29.03 -35.62
CA SER A 9 -62.73 27.76 -35.33
C SER A 9 -61.55 27.96 -34.40
N HIS A 10 -61.67 27.58 -33.12
CA HIS A 10 -60.58 27.56 -32.17
C HIS A 10 -59.74 26.28 -32.34
N LYS A 11 -58.52 26.43 -32.87
CA LYS A 11 -57.50 25.36 -32.89
C LYS A 11 -56.90 25.19 -31.50
N LEU A 12 -57.17 24.06 -30.89
CA LEU A 12 -56.54 23.62 -29.63
C LEU A 12 -55.09 23.19 -29.91
N LEU A 13 -54.14 23.97 -29.40
CA LEU A 13 -52.72 23.65 -29.47
C LEU A 13 -52.37 22.69 -28.31
N LYS A 14 -52.16 21.41 -28.61
CA LYS A 14 -51.66 20.44 -27.65
C LYS A 14 -50.16 20.69 -27.46
N ARG A 15 -49.78 21.23 -26.29
CA ARG A 15 -48.37 21.31 -25.84
C ARG A 15 -47.93 19.93 -25.37
N GLY A 16 -47.13 19.22 -26.18
CA GLY A 16 -46.41 18.01 -25.78
C GLY A 16 -45.26 18.40 -24.88
N ALA A 17 -45.30 17.97 -23.63
CA ALA A 17 -44.14 18.06 -22.71
C ALA A 17 -43.16 16.96 -23.08
N MET A 18 -42.04 17.35 -23.64
CA MET A 18 -40.90 16.45 -23.92
C MET A 18 -40.08 16.30 -22.64
N VAL A 19 -40.22 15.18 -21.94
CA VAL A 19 -39.42 14.82 -20.79
C VAL A 19 -38.06 14.33 -21.31
N LEU A 20 -37.02 15.17 -21.19
CA LEU A 20 -35.63 14.78 -21.42
C LEU A 20 -35.14 14.01 -20.22
N LEU A 21 -35.10 12.68 -20.30
CA LEU A 21 -34.35 11.83 -19.35
C LEU A 21 -32.86 12.04 -19.60
N GLY A 22 -32.23 12.87 -18.77
CA GLY A 22 -30.78 13.00 -18.73
C GLY A 22 -30.16 11.76 -18.11
N PHE A 23 -29.52 10.90 -18.90
CA PHE A 23 -28.63 9.85 -18.42
C PHE A 23 -27.35 10.52 -17.90
N ALA A 24 -27.20 10.61 -16.57
CA ALA A 24 -25.94 10.95 -15.95
C ALA A 24 -24.99 9.75 -16.12
N VAL A 25 -24.09 9.83 -17.08
CA VAL A 25 -22.97 8.88 -17.20
C VAL A 25 -21.99 9.20 -16.08
N LEU A 26 -22.03 8.42 -15.00
CA LEU A 26 -20.99 8.43 -13.97
C LEU A 26 -19.72 7.83 -14.59
N GLY A 27 -18.91 8.67 -15.20
CA GLY A 27 -17.60 8.30 -15.69
C GLY A 27 -16.69 7.96 -14.51
N SER A 28 -16.33 6.68 -14.35
CA SER A 28 -15.27 6.27 -13.43
C SER A 28 -13.95 6.88 -13.91
N VAL A 29 -13.46 7.89 -13.19
CA VAL A 29 -12.14 8.45 -13.44
C VAL A 29 -11.11 7.43 -12.96
N ALA A 30 -10.55 6.66 -13.88
CA ALA A 30 -9.39 5.84 -13.61
C ALA A 30 -8.21 6.77 -13.31
N VAL A 31 -7.83 6.89 -12.04
CA VAL A 31 -6.60 7.60 -11.64
C VAL A 31 -5.42 6.76 -12.13
N ALA A 32 -4.78 7.20 -13.20
CA ALA A 32 -3.55 6.58 -13.67
C ALA A 32 -2.49 6.64 -12.56
N ALA A 33 -1.80 5.52 -12.30
CA ALA A 33 -0.70 5.50 -11.35
C ALA A 33 0.38 6.52 -11.79
N PRO A 34 0.98 7.28 -10.87
CA PRO A 34 1.99 8.26 -11.21
C PRO A 34 3.16 7.59 -11.96
N ALA A 35 3.61 8.22 -13.04
CA ALA A 35 4.70 7.72 -13.89
C ALA A 35 6.03 7.61 -13.14
N ASN A 36 6.22 8.40 -12.08
CA ASN A 36 7.44 8.43 -11.28
C ASN A 36 7.43 7.31 -10.21
N LYS A 37 8.65 6.83 -9.87
CA LYS A 37 8.83 5.89 -8.74
C LYS A 37 8.36 6.52 -7.43
N PRO A 38 7.91 5.70 -6.44
CA PRO A 38 7.60 6.21 -5.11
C PRO A 38 8.78 6.99 -4.51
N GLN A 39 8.48 8.05 -3.79
CA GLN A 39 9.47 8.81 -3.06
C GLN A 39 9.71 8.16 -1.70
N THR A 40 10.96 8.15 -1.24
CA THR A 40 11.35 7.70 0.10
C THR A 40 11.49 8.89 1.03
N VAL A 41 11.53 8.60 2.35
CA VAL A 41 11.97 9.61 3.33
C VAL A 41 13.37 10.09 3.01
N SER A 42 13.70 11.31 3.43
CA SER A 42 14.97 11.96 3.12
C SER A 42 16.18 11.25 3.72
N GLN A 43 16.00 10.67 4.91
CA GLN A 43 17.05 9.94 5.62
C GLN A 43 16.47 9.01 6.68
N VAL A 44 17.17 7.90 6.97
CA VAL A 44 16.88 6.96 8.04
C VAL A 44 18.11 6.76 8.91
N GLU A 45 17.95 7.00 10.20
CA GLU A 45 18.91 6.64 11.23
C GLU A 45 18.78 5.14 11.54
N LEU A 46 19.66 4.32 10.96
CA LEU A 46 19.56 2.86 11.07
C LEU A 46 19.43 2.39 12.52
N ASN A 47 20.21 2.95 13.45
CA ASN A 47 20.18 2.54 14.86
C ASN A 47 18.79 2.70 15.49
N ARG A 48 18.01 3.70 15.08
CA ARG A 48 16.62 3.89 15.53
C ARG A 48 15.64 2.95 14.83
N TYR A 49 15.98 2.53 13.60
CA TYR A 49 15.16 1.64 12.81
C TYR A 49 15.32 0.15 13.18
N LEU A 50 16.43 -0.21 13.83
CA LEU A 50 16.72 -1.58 14.29
C LEU A 50 15.67 -2.08 15.30
N GLY A 51 15.71 -3.39 15.59
CA GLY A 51 14.80 -4.07 16.51
C GLY A 51 13.55 -4.62 15.79
N THR A 52 12.52 -4.92 16.56
CA THR A 52 11.33 -5.63 16.06
C THR A 52 10.28 -4.66 15.55
N TRP A 53 9.68 -5.01 14.43
CA TRP A 53 8.53 -4.39 13.81
C TRP A 53 7.44 -5.43 13.60
N TYR A 54 6.19 -5.07 13.90
CA TYR A 54 5.00 -5.86 13.63
C TYR A 54 4.39 -5.43 12.29
N GLU A 55 4.04 -6.39 11.46
CA GLU A 55 3.33 -6.13 10.21
C GLU A 55 1.86 -5.86 10.51
N ILE A 56 1.39 -4.63 10.30
CA ILE A 56 -0.01 -4.25 10.51
C ILE A 56 -0.86 -4.57 9.27
N ALA A 57 -0.28 -4.34 8.09
CA ALA A 57 -0.92 -4.68 6.82
C ALA A 57 0.12 -4.87 5.72
N ARG A 58 -0.26 -5.61 4.70
CA ARG A 58 0.58 -5.87 3.52
C ARG A 58 -0.23 -6.11 2.26
N PHE A 59 0.42 -6.09 1.13
CA PHE A 59 -0.12 -6.69 -0.08
C PHE A 59 -0.03 -8.21 -0.04
N PRO A 60 -0.90 -8.94 -0.79
CA PRO A 60 -0.76 -10.38 -0.98
C PRO A 60 0.60 -10.70 -1.65
N MET A 61 1.36 -11.63 -1.07
CA MET A 61 2.69 -12.01 -1.57
C MET A 61 2.87 -13.51 -1.52
N TYR A 62 3.42 -14.07 -2.60
CA TYR A 62 3.63 -15.52 -2.71
C TYR A 62 4.48 -16.07 -1.56
N PHE A 63 5.56 -15.39 -1.20
CA PHE A 63 6.49 -15.85 -0.17
C PHE A 63 5.94 -15.75 1.27
N GLN A 64 4.86 -14.95 1.51
CA GLN A 64 4.16 -14.85 2.79
C GLN A 64 2.81 -15.60 2.81
N ARG A 65 2.46 -16.37 1.78
CA ARG A 65 1.16 -17.04 1.67
C ARG A 65 0.87 -18.05 2.79
N LYS A 66 1.92 -18.58 3.45
CA LYS A 66 1.79 -19.51 4.57
C LYS A 66 1.62 -18.82 5.92
N CYS A 67 1.86 -17.51 6.00
CA CYS A 67 1.70 -16.73 7.22
C CYS A 67 0.24 -16.42 7.46
N ALA A 68 -0.31 -16.88 8.59
CA ALA A 68 -1.68 -16.64 9.01
C ALA A 68 -1.78 -15.45 9.98
N SER A 69 -0.81 -15.30 10.91
CA SER A 69 -0.79 -14.25 11.93
C SER A 69 0.62 -13.98 12.47
N ASP A 70 0.71 -13.02 13.39
CA ASP A 70 1.89 -12.72 14.20
C ASP A 70 3.15 -12.46 13.37
N VAL A 71 3.00 -11.75 12.24
CA VAL A 71 4.10 -11.45 11.34
C VAL A 71 4.97 -10.35 11.93
N THR A 72 6.26 -10.64 12.08
CA THR A 72 7.24 -9.69 12.57
C THR A 72 8.47 -9.68 11.68
N ALA A 73 9.18 -8.53 11.68
CA ALA A 73 10.51 -8.36 11.10
C ALA A 73 11.44 -7.78 12.17
N THR A 74 12.53 -8.48 12.46
CA THR A 74 13.54 -8.01 13.41
C THR A 74 14.80 -7.67 12.65
N TYR A 75 15.30 -6.45 12.85
CA TYR A 75 16.49 -5.91 12.20
C TYR A 75 17.63 -5.74 13.20
N GLY A 76 18.82 -6.17 12.83
CA GLY A 76 20.04 -6.02 13.63
C GLY A 76 21.21 -5.47 12.79
N LEU A 77 22.06 -4.66 13.37
CA LEU A 77 23.27 -4.18 12.70
C LEU A 77 24.36 -5.25 12.74
N GLN A 78 24.96 -5.54 11.59
CA GLN A 78 26.09 -6.47 11.48
C GLN A 78 27.42 -5.73 11.47
N ALA A 79 28.50 -6.42 11.79
CA ALA A 79 29.85 -5.85 11.81
C ALA A 79 30.31 -5.30 10.44
N ASN A 80 29.77 -5.82 9.35
CA ASN A 80 30.05 -5.34 7.99
C ASN A 80 29.23 -4.09 7.58
N GLY A 81 28.42 -3.54 8.51
CA GLY A 81 27.55 -2.40 8.27
C GLY A 81 26.22 -2.73 7.57
N ASN A 82 25.96 -3.98 7.19
CA ASN A 82 24.69 -4.44 6.67
C ASN A 82 23.68 -4.68 7.81
N VAL A 83 22.42 -4.86 7.46
CA VAL A 83 21.33 -5.12 8.41
C VAL A 83 20.93 -6.59 8.32
N SER A 84 21.05 -7.35 9.42
CA SER A 84 20.44 -8.68 9.50
C SER A 84 18.91 -8.55 9.52
N VAL A 85 18.23 -9.45 8.86
CA VAL A 85 16.75 -9.49 8.78
C VAL A 85 16.29 -10.85 9.26
N LEU A 86 15.44 -10.88 10.29
CA LEU A 86 14.72 -12.07 10.72
C LEU A 86 13.22 -11.81 10.58
N ASN A 87 12.60 -12.43 9.59
CA ASN A 87 11.16 -12.43 9.45
C ASN A 87 10.58 -13.67 10.09
N GLN A 88 9.53 -13.50 10.89
CA GLN A 88 8.82 -14.60 11.55
C GLN A 88 7.32 -14.45 11.37
N CYS A 89 6.60 -15.54 11.34
CA CYS A 89 5.13 -15.53 11.39
C CYS A 89 4.61 -16.86 11.93
N ARG A 90 3.34 -16.86 12.32
CA ARG A 90 2.61 -18.07 12.67
C ARG A 90 1.83 -18.58 11.46
N LYS A 91 1.94 -19.87 11.16
CA LYS A 91 1.13 -20.57 10.14
C LYS A 91 -0.27 -20.88 10.69
N ALA A 92 -1.18 -21.31 9.81
CA ALA A 92 -2.55 -21.69 10.19
C ALA A 92 -2.60 -22.90 11.13
N ASP A 93 -1.60 -23.79 11.07
CA ASP A 93 -1.44 -24.95 11.97
C ASP A 93 -0.83 -24.58 13.35
N GLY A 94 -0.55 -23.29 13.59
CA GLY A 94 0.05 -22.78 14.80
C GLY A 94 1.57 -22.83 14.87
N GLU A 95 2.24 -23.47 13.90
CA GLU A 95 3.69 -23.52 13.86
C GLU A 95 4.32 -22.14 13.50
N THR A 96 5.48 -21.87 14.05
CA THR A 96 6.27 -20.68 13.69
C THR A 96 7.11 -20.95 12.45
N MET A 97 7.02 -20.07 11.47
CA MET A 97 7.90 -20.04 10.32
C MET A 97 8.85 -18.86 10.44
N ALA A 98 10.14 -19.07 10.15
CA ALA A 98 11.15 -18.03 10.18
C ALA A 98 11.97 -18.02 8.88
N SER A 99 12.43 -16.84 8.49
CA SER A 99 13.33 -16.64 7.35
C SER A 99 14.38 -15.60 7.70
N GLN A 100 15.65 -15.96 7.53
CA GLN A 100 16.78 -15.07 7.78
C GLN A 100 17.29 -14.49 6.47
N GLY A 101 17.63 -13.22 6.49
CA GLY A 101 18.16 -12.50 5.35
C GLY A 101 19.11 -11.39 5.76
N GLU A 102 19.52 -10.64 4.76
CA GLU A 102 20.40 -9.49 4.92
C GLU A 102 19.89 -8.35 4.03
N ALA A 103 19.89 -7.14 4.57
CA ALA A 103 19.61 -5.92 3.83
C ALA A 103 20.85 -5.04 3.77
N LYS A 104 21.08 -4.43 2.61
CA LYS A 104 22.16 -3.47 2.37
C LYS A 104 21.58 -2.17 1.85
N ALA A 105 21.97 -1.06 2.48
CA ALA A 105 21.63 0.26 1.96
C ALA A 105 22.29 0.47 0.60
N VAL A 106 21.52 1.06 -0.34
CA VAL A 106 21.99 1.35 -1.70
C VAL A 106 22.28 2.82 -1.93
N ASP A 107 22.00 3.65 -0.94
CA ASP A 107 22.32 5.06 -0.93
C ASP A 107 22.77 5.52 0.49
N ARG A 108 23.23 6.76 0.59
CA ARG A 108 23.70 7.34 1.86
C ARG A 108 22.56 7.74 2.80
N THR A 109 21.31 7.70 2.32
CA THR A 109 20.15 8.09 3.14
C THR A 109 19.61 6.94 3.96
N ASN A 110 20.03 5.70 3.68
CA ASN A 110 19.52 4.46 4.26
C ASN A 110 17.99 4.27 4.06
N SER A 111 17.36 5.07 3.20
CA SER A 111 15.93 4.97 2.92
C SER A 111 15.60 3.93 1.85
N LYS A 112 16.62 3.48 1.10
CA LYS A 112 16.51 2.45 0.06
C LYS A 112 17.49 1.34 0.36
N LEU A 113 16.97 0.12 0.52
CA LEU A 113 17.76 -1.07 0.77
C LEU A 113 17.45 -2.15 -0.28
N LYS A 114 18.40 -3.06 -0.44
CA LYS A 114 18.23 -4.33 -1.15
C LYS A 114 18.29 -5.44 -0.13
N VAL A 115 17.28 -6.31 -0.11
CA VAL A 115 17.16 -7.44 0.81
C VAL A 115 17.33 -8.76 0.07
N SER A 116 18.13 -9.68 0.63
CA SER A 116 18.29 -11.03 0.14
C SER A 116 18.03 -12.05 1.26
N PHE A 117 17.28 -13.09 0.94
CA PHE A 117 17.05 -14.26 1.80
C PHE A 117 17.81 -15.49 1.33
N LEU A 118 18.72 -15.33 0.38
CA LEU A 118 19.62 -16.40 -0.03
C LEU A 118 20.71 -16.64 1.04
N PRO A 119 21.24 -17.87 1.15
CA PRO A 119 22.43 -18.14 1.95
C PRO A 119 23.60 -17.25 1.56
N ASP A 120 24.50 -16.96 2.50
CA ASP A 120 25.61 -16.00 2.35
C ASP A 120 26.41 -16.21 1.07
N GLY A 121 26.76 -17.46 0.75
CA GLY A 121 27.51 -17.80 -0.45
C GLY A 121 26.78 -17.59 -1.78
N LEU A 122 25.46 -17.30 -1.76
CA LEU A 122 24.63 -17.12 -2.95
C LEU A 122 24.07 -15.69 -3.09
N ARG A 123 24.32 -14.80 -2.11
CA ARG A 123 23.78 -13.42 -2.12
C ARG A 123 24.35 -12.53 -3.23
N TRP A 124 25.43 -12.94 -3.88
CA TRP A 124 26.00 -12.25 -5.03
C TRP A 124 25.18 -12.42 -6.33
N ILE A 125 24.30 -13.43 -6.40
CA ILE A 125 23.52 -13.74 -7.61
C ILE A 125 22.65 -12.53 -7.97
N PRO A 126 22.74 -11.99 -9.19
CA PRO A 126 21.95 -10.84 -9.61
C PRO A 126 20.45 -11.19 -9.67
N PHE A 127 19.60 -10.16 -9.56
CA PHE A 127 18.13 -10.26 -9.65
C PHE A 127 17.42 -11.05 -8.53
N THR A 128 18.14 -11.54 -7.51
CA THR A 128 17.58 -12.28 -6.37
C THR A 128 17.28 -11.38 -5.18
N LYS A 129 17.59 -10.09 -5.27
CA LYS A 129 17.40 -9.11 -4.19
C LYS A 129 16.10 -8.33 -4.38
N GLY A 130 15.30 -8.27 -3.32
CA GLY A 130 14.11 -7.43 -3.26
C GLY A 130 14.43 -5.97 -2.94
N ASP A 131 13.66 -5.05 -3.50
CA ASP A 131 13.69 -3.65 -3.10
C ASP A 131 12.91 -3.47 -1.80
N TYR A 132 13.49 -2.70 -0.86
CA TYR A 132 12.90 -2.33 0.40
C TYR A 132 13.09 -0.81 0.57
N TRP A 133 12.06 -0.04 0.22
CA TRP A 133 12.10 1.42 0.24
C TRP A 133 11.23 1.95 1.36
N ILE A 134 11.80 2.74 2.26
CA ILE A 134 11.09 3.37 3.37
C ILE A 134 10.46 4.66 2.83
N ILE A 135 9.14 4.61 2.60
CA ILE A 135 8.36 5.66 1.91
C ILE A 135 7.86 6.70 2.89
N LYS A 136 7.42 6.25 4.08
CA LYS A 136 7.01 7.11 5.19
C LYS A 136 7.51 6.51 6.48
N LEU A 137 7.94 7.35 7.39
CA LEU A 137 8.38 7.00 8.73
C LEU A 137 8.02 8.18 9.64
N ASP A 138 7.42 7.92 10.79
CA ASP A 138 7.19 8.96 11.76
C ASP A 138 8.47 9.34 12.51
N ASP A 139 8.51 10.55 13.06
CA ASP A 139 9.69 11.11 13.72
C ASP A 139 10.16 10.30 14.93
N ASN A 140 9.23 9.57 15.56
CA ASN A 140 9.50 8.70 16.71
C ASN A 140 9.89 7.28 16.32
N TYR A 141 9.91 6.93 15.02
CA TYR A 141 10.22 5.60 14.51
C TYR A 141 9.26 4.51 15.04
N GLN A 142 7.98 4.85 15.21
CA GLN A 142 6.94 3.92 15.68
C GLN A 142 6.17 3.25 14.55
N THR A 143 6.02 3.92 13.41
CA THR A 143 5.25 3.42 12.26
C THR A 143 5.98 3.69 10.95
N ALA A 144 6.03 2.70 10.08
CA ALA A 144 6.71 2.80 8.78
C ALA A 144 5.81 2.31 7.63
N LEU A 145 5.87 3.00 6.50
CA LEU A 145 5.37 2.54 5.20
C LEU A 145 6.55 2.09 4.36
N VAL A 146 6.55 0.85 3.98
CA VAL A 146 7.62 0.25 3.20
C VAL A 146 7.06 -0.31 1.90
N GLY A 147 7.75 -0.12 0.79
CA GLY A 147 7.31 -0.65 -0.49
C GLY A 147 8.43 -0.84 -1.49
N ALA A 148 8.07 -1.31 -2.67
CA ALA A 148 9.01 -1.47 -3.79
C ALA A 148 8.73 -0.44 -4.90
N PRO A 149 9.74 -0.04 -5.70
CA PRO A 149 9.59 0.96 -6.75
C PRO A 149 8.64 0.54 -7.87
N ASN A 150 8.41 -0.76 -8.04
CA ASN A 150 7.45 -1.32 -8.99
C ASN A 150 6.01 -1.40 -8.45
N ARG A 151 5.78 -0.97 -7.20
CA ARG A 151 4.49 -0.99 -6.48
C ARG A 151 3.85 -2.38 -6.33
N LYS A 152 4.63 -3.45 -6.50
CA LYS A 152 4.13 -4.83 -6.32
C LYS A 152 4.14 -5.29 -4.86
N TYR A 153 4.90 -4.61 -4.01
CA TYR A 153 5.08 -4.93 -2.60
C TYR A 153 4.83 -3.70 -1.75
N LEU A 154 4.08 -3.87 -0.67
CA LEU A 154 3.76 -2.82 0.30
C LEU A 154 3.53 -3.44 1.67
N TRP A 155 4.04 -2.77 2.70
CA TRP A 155 3.83 -3.09 4.11
C TRP A 155 3.58 -1.82 4.91
N ILE A 156 2.69 -1.92 5.90
CA ILE A 156 2.57 -0.97 7.01
C ILE A 156 3.10 -1.71 8.24
N LEU A 157 4.14 -1.17 8.85
CA LEU A 157 4.83 -1.73 10.01
C LEU A 157 4.62 -0.84 11.22
N SER A 158 4.57 -1.43 12.42
CA SER A 158 4.48 -0.71 13.70
C SER A 158 5.40 -1.33 14.75
N ARG A 159 5.79 -0.54 15.76
CA ARG A 159 6.50 -1.04 16.94
C ARG A 159 5.59 -1.79 17.91
N THR A 160 4.29 -1.66 17.74
CA THR A 160 3.28 -2.38 18.52
C THR A 160 2.46 -3.32 17.63
N PRO A 161 1.93 -4.42 18.16
CA PRO A 161 1.12 -5.37 17.38
C PRO A 161 -0.22 -4.79 16.91
N THR A 162 -0.60 -3.63 17.43
CA THR A 162 -1.82 -2.90 17.06
C THR A 162 -1.46 -1.49 16.63
N LEU A 163 -2.26 -0.93 15.73
CA LEU A 163 -2.17 0.45 15.29
C LEU A 163 -3.58 1.04 15.35
N ASP A 164 -3.71 2.27 15.87
CA ASP A 164 -5.00 2.96 15.88
C ASP A 164 -5.47 3.24 14.44
N GLU A 165 -6.78 3.30 14.26
CA GLU A 165 -7.39 3.40 12.94
C GLU A 165 -7.05 4.71 12.23
N GLN A 166 -6.93 5.80 12.95
CA GLN A 166 -6.59 7.10 12.38
C GLN A 166 -5.18 7.07 11.78
N THR A 167 -4.18 6.56 12.53
CA THR A 167 -2.81 6.40 12.05
C THR A 167 -2.78 5.41 10.88
N TYR A 168 -3.49 4.28 10.97
CA TYR A 168 -3.56 3.33 9.87
C TYR A 168 -4.03 4.01 8.57
N GLN A 169 -5.14 4.76 8.61
CA GLN A 169 -5.67 5.45 7.44
C GLN A 169 -4.72 6.52 6.88
N GLN A 170 -3.96 7.21 7.71
CA GLN A 170 -2.92 8.13 7.27
C GLN A 170 -1.82 7.43 6.46
N TYR A 171 -1.46 6.20 6.82
CA TYR A 171 -0.46 5.41 6.08
C TYR A 171 -1.03 4.80 4.81
N VAL A 172 -2.30 4.38 4.81
CA VAL A 172 -3.02 3.95 3.59
C VAL A 172 -3.11 5.10 2.59
N GLU A 173 -3.47 6.30 3.05
CA GLU A 173 -3.56 7.49 2.18
C GLU A 173 -2.18 7.88 1.63
N ALA A 174 -1.12 7.83 2.45
CA ALA A 174 0.23 8.06 1.99
C ALA A 174 0.66 7.05 0.90
N ALA A 175 0.29 5.77 1.06
CA ALA A 175 0.53 4.76 0.03
C ALA A 175 -0.23 5.07 -1.27
N ARG A 176 -1.50 5.48 -1.16
CA ARG A 176 -2.34 5.86 -2.30
C ARG A 176 -1.74 7.04 -3.07
N GLN A 177 -1.26 8.06 -2.37
CA GLN A 177 -0.59 9.23 -2.96
C GLN A 177 0.70 8.86 -3.70
N GLN A 178 1.38 7.81 -3.27
CA GLN A 178 2.56 7.24 -3.95
C GLN A 178 2.19 6.27 -5.09
N GLY A 179 0.88 6.13 -5.40
CA GLY A 179 0.38 5.35 -6.52
C GLY A 179 0.27 3.85 -6.27
N PHE A 180 0.27 3.41 -5.00
CA PHE A 180 -0.04 2.02 -4.66
C PHE A 180 -1.55 1.78 -4.73
N ASP A 181 -1.95 0.62 -5.24
CA ASP A 181 -3.36 0.17 -5.25
C ASP A 181 -3.74 -0.35 -3.85
N THR A 182 -4.16 0.58 -2.99
CA THR A 182 -4.45 0.29 -1.58
C THR A 182 -5.66 -0.62 -1.37
N SER A 183 -6.48 -0.89 -2.40
CA SER A 183 -7.56 -1.88 -2.34
C SER A 183 -7.04 -3.31 -2.10
N LYS A 184 -5.76 -3.56 -2.37
CA LYS A 184 -5.07 -4.84 -2.15
C LYS A 184 -4.53 -5.03 -0.74
N LEU A 185 -4.59 -4.01 0.13
CA LEU A 185 -4.07 -4.13 1.49
C LEU A 185 -4.88 -5.14 2.31
N MET A 186 -4.17 -6.09 2.89
CA MET A 186 -4.68 -7.08 3.85
C MET A 186 -4.14 -6.73 5.23
N ARG A 187 -5.00 -6.71 6.24
CA ARG A 187 -4.55 -6.57 7.64
C ARG A 187 -3.98 -7.87 8.15
N THR A 188 -2.96 -7.77 8.96
CA THR A 188 -2.33 -8.90 9.66
C THR A 188 -2.85 -8.96 11.07
N SER A 189 -3.31 -10.14 11.50
CA SER A 189 -3.76 -10.38 12.87
C SER A 189 -2.56 -10.65 13.77
N HIS A 190 -2.62 -10.13 15.00
CA HIS A 190 -1.69 -10.44 16.08
C HIS A 190 -2.46 -11.00 17.27
N THR A 191 -1.96 -12.10 17.83
CA THR A 191 -2.60 -12.83 18.94
C THR A 191 -2.04 -12.43 20.32
N ARG A 192 -1.03 -11.55 20.34
CA ARG A 192 -0.37 -11.06 21.59
C ARG A 192 -0.14 -9.56 21.48
#